data_b290b761f340a97a686a8be1f17a15de
#
_entry.id   b290b761f340a97a686a8be1f17a15de
#
_cell.length_a   1.000
_cell.length_b   1.000
_cell.length_c   1.000
_cell.angle_alpha   90.00
_cell.angle_beta   90.00
_cell.angle_gamma   90.00
#
_symmetry.space_group_name_H-M   'P 1'
#
loop_
_entity.id
_entity.type
_entity.pdbx_description
1 polymer ?
#
loop_
_entity_poly.entity_id
_entity_poly.type
_entity_poly.pdbx_seq_one_letter_code
_entity_poly.pdbx_strand_id
1 'polypeptide(L)'
;MNKRQLVDRMSSESGLTMKQSEKALNGLMEVIHTELSSGGNVSLIGFGVFSVADRKARMARNPKTGEEMEVKARKIPVFKAGSTLKRAVNSR
;
A
#
# COMPACT_ATOMS: atom_id res chain seq x y z
N MET A 1 -12.63 -0.58 -8.64
CA MET A 1 -13.17 0.77 -8.37
C MET A 1 -12.04 1.78 -8.31
N ASN A 2 -12.32 3.01 -8.68
CA ASN A 2 -11.34 4.08 -8.61
C ASN A 2 -11.51 4.88 -7.31
N LYS A 3 -10.68 5.92 -7.13
CA LYS A 3 -10.71 6.72 -5.91
C LYS A 3 -12.08 7.37 -5.66
N ARG A 4 -12.72 7.90 -6.71
CA ARG A 4 -14.02 8.54 -6.59
C ARG A 4 -15.10 7.56 -6.14
N GLN A 5 -15.10 6.38 -6.73
CA GLN A 5 -16.03 5.31 -6.35
C GLN A 5 -15.76 4.83 -4.92
N LEU A 6 -14.49 4.78 -4.53
CA LEU A 6 -14.13 4.41 -3.16
C LEU A 6 -14.65 5.45 -2.16
N VAL A 7 -14.48 6.74 -2.44
CA VAL A 7 -15.00 7.81 -1.59
C VAL A 7 -16.52 7.71 -1.45
N ASP A 8 -17.22 7.41 -2.54
CA ASP A 8 -18.67 7.23 -2.53
C ASP A 8 -19.07 6.08 -1.60
N ARG A 9 -18.37 4.94 -1.71
CA ARG A 9 -18.63 3.78 -0.84
C ARG A 9 -18.31 4.09 0.61
N MET A 10 -17.24 4.81 0.86
CA MET A 10 -16.88 5.24 2.22
C MET A 10 -17.97 6.12 2.82
N SER A 11 -18.52 7.03 2.03
CA SER A 11 -19.61 7.89 2.47
C SER A 11 -20.83 7.05 2.87
N SER A 12 -21.21 6.09 2.03
CA SER A 12 -22.34 5.21 2.31
C SER A 12 -22.13 4.34 3.56
N GLU A 13 -20.96 3.78 3.72
CA GLU A 13 -20.65 2.87 4.82
C GLU A 13 -20.50 3.60 6.17
N SER A 14 -19.96 4.81 6.15
CA SER A 14 -19.61 5.54 7.39
C SER A 14 -20.66 6.54 7.83
N GLY A 15 -21.57 6.92 6.96
CA GLY A 15 -22.50 8.00 7.24
C GLY A 15 -21.90 9.39 7.12
N LEU A 16 -20.64 9.49 6.70
CA LEU A 16 -19.99 10.77 6.45
C LEU A 16 -20.42 11.32 5.09
N THR A 17 -20.29 12.63 4.93
CA THR A 17 -20.52 13.23 3.60
C THR A 17 -19.43 12.81 2.63
N MET A 18 -19.67 13.01 1.33
CA MET A 18 -18.64 12.75 0.31
C MET A 18 -17.38 13.56 0.57
N LYS A 19 -17.55 14.83 0.93
CA LYS A 19 -16.41 15.71 1.23
C LYS A 19 -15.62 15.24 2.44
N GLN A 20 -16.31 14.84 3.51
CA GLN A 20 -15.68 14.32 4.71
C GLN A 20 -14.95 13.00 4.42
N SER A 21 -15.56 12.13 3.62
CA SER A 21 -14.96 10.84 3.24
C SER A 21 -13.70 11.04 2.40
N GLU A 22 -13.72 11.97 1.46
CA GLU A 22 -12.55 12.29 0.65
C GLU A 22 -11.42 12.84 1.51
N LYS A 23 -11.75 13.72 2.43
CA LYS A 23 -10.79 14.30 3.35
C LYS A 23 -10.15 13.23 4.24
N ALA A 24 -10.97 12.31 4.75
CA ALA A 24 -10.49 11.21 5.58
C ALA A 24 -9.56 10.28 4.79
N LEU A 25 -9.92 9.94 3.57
CA LEU A 25 -9.10 9.09 2.72
C LEU A 25 -7.77 9.75 2.37
N ASN A 26 -7.80 11.04 2.01
CA ASN A 26 -6.58 11.78 1.70
C ASN A 26 -5.66 11.85 2.91
N GLY A 27 -6.23 12.06 4.10
CA GLY A 27 -5.47 12.06 5.34
C GLY A 27 -4.81 10.73 5.63
N LEU A 28 -5.55 9.64 5.43
CA LEU A 28 -5.02 8.29 5.63
C LEU A 28 -3.85 8.01 4.69
N MET A 29 -4.00 8.34 3.41
CA MET A 29 -2.95 8.12 2.42
C MET A 29 -1.71 8.96 2.75
N GLU A 30 -1.90 10.19 3.20
CA GLU A 30 -0.80 11.07 3.58
C GLU A 30 -0.03 10.52 4.79
N VAL A 31 -0.73 10.02 5.80
CA VAL A 31 -0.10 9.43 6.98
C VAL A 31 0.71 8.19 6.59
N ILE A 32 0.14 7.33 5.76
CA ILE A 32 0.84 6.14 5.28
C ILE A 32 2.09 6.53 4.50
N HIS A 33 1.96 7.50 3.60
CA HIS A 33 3.07 7.99 2.79
C HIS A 33 4.21 8.53 3.68
N THR A 34 3.87 9.39 4.63
CA THR A 34 4.86 10.00 5.52
C THR A 34 5.54 8.97 6.40
N GLU A 35 4.76 8.07 7.00
CA GLU A 35 5.31 7.04 7.90
C GLU A 35 6.25 6.09 7.18
N LEU A 36 5.87 5.61 6.00
CA LEU A 36 6.72 4.71 5.21
C LEU A 36 7.95 5.43 4.68
N SER A 37 7.82 6.71 4.33
CA SER A 37 8.96 7.51 3.86
C SER A 37 10.04 7.65 4.93
N SER A 38 9.65 7.63 6.20
CA SER A 38 10.59 7.71 7.33
C SER A 38 11.10 6.33 7.77
N GLY A 39 10.69 5.27 7.09
CA GLY A 39 11.12 3.91 7.41
C GLY A 39 10.23 3.19 8.42
N GLY A 40 9.13 3.80 8.82
CA GLY A 40 8.19 3.20 9.77
C GLY A 40 7.18 2.29 9.09
N ASN A 41 6.18 1.87 9.83
CA ASN A 41 5.10 1.05 9.30
C ASN A 41 3.75 1.51 9.85
N VAL A 42 2.66 1.06 9.21
CA VAL A 42 1.31 1.34 9.66
C VAL A 42 0.58 0.01 9.76
N SER A 43 0.17 -0.35 10.97
CA SER A 43 -0.52 -1.60 11.24
C SER A 43 -1.99 -1.32 11.54
N LEU A 44 -2.88 -1.95 10.79
CA LEU A 44 -4.32 -1.85 10.99
C LEU A 44 -4.84 -3.24 11.37
N ILE A 45 -5.15 -3.42 12.64
CA ILE A 45 -5.62 -4.70 13.17
C ILE A 45 -6.83 -5.17 12.37
N GLY A 46 -6.79 -6.43 11.92
CA GLY A 46 -7.85 -7.02 11.12
C GLY A 46 -7.80 -6.72 9.64
N PHE A 47 -6.96 -5.78 9.23
CA PHE A 47 -6.83 -5.40 7.83
C PHE A 47 -5.48 -5.79 7.25
N GLY A 48 -4.39 -5.27 7.80
CA GLY A 48 -3.05 -5.56 7.30
C GLY A 48 -2.02 -4.56 7.78
N VAL A 49 -0.81 -4.73 7.27
CA VAL A 49 0.33 -3.89 7.64
C VAL A 49 0.99 -3.31 6.41
N PHE A 50 1.15 -2.00 6.40
CA PHE A 50 1.95 -1.30 5.40
C PHE A 50 3.35 -1.15 5.96
N SER A 51 4.35 -1.57 5.21
CA SER A 51 5.75 -1.54 5.65
C SER A 51 6.68 -1.26 4.49
N VAL A 52 7.98 -1.19 4.79
CA VAL A 52 9.00 -0.96 3.80
C VAL A 52 9.95 -2.15 3.78
N ALA A 53 10.23 -2.69 2.61
CA ALA A 53 11.22 -3.74 2.41
C ALA A 53 12.45 -3.14 1.76
N ASP A 54 13.61 -3.53 2.26
CA ASP A 54 14.89 -3.13 1.66
C ASP A 54 15.29 -4.15 0.61
N ARG A 55 15.57 -3.68 -0.60
CA ARG A 55 16.12 -4.50 -1.68
C ARG A 55 17.58 -4.14 -1.85
N LYS A 56 18.46 -5.10 -1.62
CA LYS A 56 19.90 -4.89 -1.74
C LYS A 56 20.29 -4.68 -3.21
N ALA A 57 21.38 -3.96 -3.43
CA ALA A 57 21.98 -3.86 -4.76
C ALA A 57 22.35 -5.26 -5.23
N ARG A 58 22.15 -5.52 -6.51
CA ARG A 58 22.46 -6.80 -7.10
C ARG A 58 22.86 -6.64 -8.57
N MET A 59 23.53 -7.64 -9.07
CA MET A 59 23.82 -7.72 -10.50
C MET A 59 22.68 -8.45 -11.19
N ALA A 60 22.24 -7.89 -12.29
CA ALA A 60 21.21 -8.50 -13.13
C ALA A 60 21.72 -8.53 -14.57
N ARG A 61 21.18 -9.41 -15.39
CA ARG A 61 21.55 -9.52 -16.78
C ARG A 61 20.41 -8.99 -17.64
N ASN A 62 20.75 -8.12 -18.58
CA ASN A 62 19.79 -7.60 -19.54
C ASN A 62 19.38 -8.74 -20.49
N PRO A 63 18.11 -9.13 -20.54
CA PRO A 63 17.66 -10.24 -21.38
C PRO A 63 17.78 -9.98 -22.87
N LYS A 64 17.89 -8.71 -23.28
CA LYS A 64 18.04 -8.36 -24.70
C LYS A 64 19.47 -8.39 -25.18
N THR A 65 20.41 -7.91 -24.35
CA THR A 65 21.82 -7.77 -24.75
C THR A 65 22.73 -8.78 -24.09
N GLY A 66 22.29 -9.42 -23.00
CA GLY A 66 23.10 -10.32 -22.22
C GLY A 66 24.14 -9.62 -21.36
N GLU A 67 24.17 -8.29 -21.37
CA GLU A 67 25.11 -7.53 -20.56
C GLU A 67 24.69 -7.51 -19.09
N GLU A 68 25.68 -7.54 -18.20
CA GLU A 68 25.44 -7.39 -16.79
C GLU A 68 25.18 -5.93 -16.47
N MET A 69 24.21 -5.69 -15.56
CA MET A 69 23.87 -4.36 -15.10
C MET A 69 23.70 -4.38 -13.59
N GLU A 70 24.08 -3.30 -12.95
CA GLU A 70 23.88 -3.13 -11.52
C GLU A 70 22.49 -2.60 -11.23
N VAL A 71 21.75 -3.33 -10.39
CA VAL A 71 20.47 -2.85 -9.86
C VAL A 71 20.76 -2.27 -8.48
N LYS A 72 20.56 -0.96 -8.35
CA LYS A 72 20.86 -0.25 -7.10
C LYS A 72 19.94 -0.68 -5.97
N ALA A 73 20.44 -0.59 -4.74
CA ALA A 73 19.64 -0.80 -3.56
C ALA A 73 18.47 0.19 -3.55
N ARG A 74 17.30 -0.26 -3.10
CA ARG A 74 16.12 0.59 -3.04
C ARG A 74 15.17 0.10 -1.94
N LYS A 75 14.27 0.97 -1.55
CA LYS A 75 13.21 0.65 -0.60
C LYS A 75 11.90 0.51 -1.36
N ILE A 76 11.12 -0.50 -1.00
CA ILE A 76 9.87 -0.83 -1.67
C ILE A 76 8.75 -0.83 -0.64
N PRO A 77 7.64 -0.12 -0.89
CA PRO A 77 6.48 -0.24 -0.01
C PRO A 77 5.83 -1.61 -0.20
N VAL A 78 5.41 -2.22 0.90
CA VAL A 78 4.82 -3.56 0.91
C VAL A 78 3.56 -3.51 1.77
N PHE A 79 2.51 -4.16 1.30
CA PHE A 79 1.30 -4.39 2.10
C PHE A 79 1.15 -5.88 2.35
N LYS A 80 1.07 -6.26 3.64
CA LYS A 80 0.78 -7.63 4.04
C LYS A 80 -0.65 -7.69 4.58
N ALA A 81 -1.50 -8.43 3.89
CA ALA A 81 -2.88 -8.59 4.31
C ALA A 81 -2.98 -9.34 5.64
N GLY A 82 -3.86 -8.88 6.51
CA GLY A 82 -4.14 -9.56 7.76
C GLY A 82 -5.03 -10.78 7.55
N SER A 83 -5.15 -11.62 8.58
CA SER A 83 -5.92 -12.85 8.51
C SER A 83 -7.40 -12.60 8.20
N THR A 84 -7.98 -11.57 8.78
CA THR A 84 -9.38 -11.22 8.54
C THR A 84 -9.64 -10.86 7.08
N LEU A 85 -8.75 -10.05 6.49
CA LEU A 85 -8.87 -9.67 5.09
C LEU A 85 -8.69 -10.89 4.17
N LYS A 86 -7.70 -11.73 4.45
CA LYS A 86 -7.47 -12.96 3.68
C LYS A 86 -8.69 -13.88 3.72
N ARG A 87 -9.30 -14.01 4.90
CA ARG A 87 -10.49 -14.83 5.08
C ARG A 87 -11.66 -14.27 4.27
N ALA A 88 -11.85 -12.96 4.30
CA ALA A 88 -12.93 -12.32 3.55
C ALA A 88 -12.81 -12.57 2.05
N VAL A 89 -11.58 -12.50 1.52
CA VAL A 89 -11.33 -12.75 0.10
C VAL A 89 -11.56 -14.20 -0.29
N ASN A 90 -11.29 -15.13 0.61
CA ASN A 90 -11.45 -16.57 0.38
C ASN A 90 -12.74 -17.14 0.94
N SER A 91 -13.61 -16.31 1.47
CA SER A 91 -14.90 -16.72 2.03
C SER A 91 -15.86 -17.01 0.91
N ARG A 92 -16.25 -18.27 0.81
CA ARG A 92 -17.18 -18.73 -0.21
C ARG A 92 -17.98 -19.90 0.33
#